data_3b4ff731ce389db9e212795acc1cf92b
#
_entry.id   3b4ff731ce389db9e212795acc1cf92b
#
_cell.length_a   1.000
_cell.length_b   1.000
_cell.length_c   1.000
_cell.angle_alpha   90.00
_cell.angle_beta   90.00
_cell.angle_gamma   90.00
#
_symmetry.space_group_name_H-M   'P 1'
#
loop_
_entity.id
_entity.type
_entity.pdbx_description
1 polymer ?
#
loop_
_entity_poly.entity_id
_entity_poly.type
_entity_poly.pdbx_seq_one_letter_code
_entity_poly.pdbx_strand_id
1 'polypeptide(L)'
;RLETCGKPVVAALNGTALGGGLEMALACHYRVAVNNPKAKFGLPEVKLGLLPGGGGTQRLPRLIGIQNSLPLMMEGKELSAEKAKGAGIINALASDNDDMMKQAREWCQANPKATAPWDAKGFKYPGGDAKHPAVVQVLAIAPSMLRDKTKGNFPAPENILASVVEGSLVDFDTGLDVEARYFADLVVSQVSKNMINTFWYQLNALNKGDSRPKGFDRSEVKKLGILGAGMMGAGIAYVSAKAGIEVVLKDVSQEAADKGKAYSEGLLDKGMKRGRVTNSQKEELLGRIKATDKVEDLSGCDLIIEAVFEDRDLKASVTKETEAVMDANGVFASN
;
A
#
# COMPACT_ATOMS: atom_id res chain seq x y z
N ARG A 1 27.05 6.59 -11.50
CA ARG A 1 28.34 6.92 -10.82
C ARG A 1 28.59 6.06 -9.59
N LEU A 2 27.59 5.68 -8.79
CA LEU A 2 27.80 4.80 -7.62
C LEU A 2 28.30 3.42 -8.04
N GLU A 3 27.69 2.84 -9.06
CA GLU A 3 28.00 1.49 -9.57
C GLU A 3 29.29 1.44 -10.41
N THR A 4 29.83 2.59 -10.87
CA THR A 4 30.99 2.68 -11.75
C THR A 4 32.15 3.51 -11.15
N CYS A 5 32.14 3.77 -9.83
CA CYS A 5 33.17 4.59 -9.16
C CYS A 5 34.50 3.84 -8.92
N GLY A 6 34.59 2.57 -9.30
CA GLY A 6 35.80 1.74 -9.12
C GLY A 6 36.05 1.30 -7.67
N LYS A 7 35.07 1.48 -6.78
CA LYS A 7 35.11 1.04 -5.39
C LYS A 7 33.83 0.33 -5.01
N PRO A 8 33.86 -0.64 -4.06
CA PRO A 8 32.65 -1.26 -3.57
C PRO A 8 31.76 -0.25 -2.85
N VAL A 9 30.47 -0.24 -3.17
CA VAL A 9 29.45 0.60 -2.54
C VAL A 9 28.34 -0.29 -2.01
N VAL A 10 28.01 -0.16 -0.73
CA VAL A 10 26.94 -0.90 -0.06
C VAL A 10 25.85 0.05 0.42
N ALA A 11 24.61 -0.24 0.10
CA ALA A 11 23.47 0.43 0.71
C ALA A 11 23.16 -0.23 2.06
N ALA A 12 23.33 0.53 3.14
CA ALA A 12 22.96 0.13 4.50
C ALA A 12 21.59 0.75 4.83
N LEU A 13 20.55 -0.09 4.85
CA LEU A 13 19.14 0.32 4.91
C LEU A 13 18.57 0.06 6.31
N ASN A 14 18.52 1.07 7.15
CA ASN A 14 18.00 0.96 8.52
C ASN A 14 16.49 1.16 8.64
N GLY A 15 15.79 1.40 7.54
CA GLY A 15 14.35 1.66 7.50
C GLY A 15 13.76 1.52 6.11
N THR A 16 12.65 2.19 5.88
CA THR A 16 11.93 2.18 4.61
C THR A 16 12.75 2.82 3.49
N ALA A 17 12.84 2.12 2.35
CA ALA A 17 13.41 2.63 1.11
C ALA A 17 12.39 2.45 -0.02
N LEU A 18 11.73 3.54 -0.41
CA LEU A 18 10.71 3.58 -1.46
C LEU A 18 11.13 4.54 -2.57
N GLY A 19 10.70 4.25 -3.80
CA GLY A 19 10.94 5.12 -4.94
C GLY A 19 12.42 5.39 -5.17
N GLY A 20 12.77 6.65 -5.40
CA GLY A 20 14.15 7.08 -5.59
C GLY A 20 15.14 6.63 -4.50
N GLY A 21 14.67 6.45 -3.24
CA GLY A 21 15.48 5.89 -2.17
C GLY A 21 15.89 4.44 -2.42
N LEU A 22 14.98 3.62 -2.96
CA LEU A 22 15.32 2.26 -3.38
C LEU A 22 16.14 2.26 -4.67
N GLU A 23 15.89 3.17 -5.62
CA GLU A 23 16.67 3.28 -6.84
C GLU A 23 18.15 3.59 -6.55
N MET A 24 18.42 4.47 -5.57
CA MET A 24 19.80 4.71 -5.10
C MET A 24 20.41 3.45 -4.50
N ALA A 25 19.65 2.68 -3.72
CA ALA A 25 20.11 1.42 -3.18
C ALA A 25 20.36 0.36 -4.27
N LEU A 26 19.54 0.31 -5.32
CA LEU A 26 19.73 -0.57 -6.47
C LEU A 26 20.97 -0.21 -7.28
N ALA A 27 21.40 1.05 -7.27
CA ALA A 27 22.65 1.51 -7.88
C ALA A 27 23.91 1.19 -7.03
N CYS A 28 23.75 0.59 -5.86
CA CYS A 28 24.85 0.07 -5.05
C CYS A 28 25.12 -1.41 -5.39
N HIS A 29 26.36 -1.86 -5.20
CA HIS A 29 26.77 -3.23 -5.48
C HIS A 29 26.12 -4.25 -4.55
N TYR A 30 25.85 -3.86 -3.31
CA TYR A 30 25.26 -4.71 -2.28
C TYR A 30 24.27 -3.92 -1.40
N ARG A 31 23.28 -4.59 -0.87
CA ARG A 31 22.20 -4.03 -0.04
C ARG A 31 22.01 -4.86 1.21
N VAL A 32 22.25 -4.24 2.38
CA VAL A 32 21.96 -4.84 3.70
C VAL A 32 20.84 -4.06 4.35
N ALA A 33 19.81 -4.71 4.84
CA ALA A 33 18.71 -4.05 5.53
C ALA A 33 18.55 -4.60 6.95
N VAL A 34 18.21 -3.71 7.90
CA VAL A 34 17.75 -4.16 9.22
C VAL A 34 16.40 -4.87 9.06
N ASN A 35 16.23 -6.01 9.73
CA ASN A 35 14.97 -6.77 9.72
C ASN A 35 13.91 -6.07 10.60
N ASN A 36 13.47 -4.90 10.15
CA ASN A 36 12.43 -4.11 10.79
C ASN A 36 11.07 -4.41 10.15
N PRO A 37 10.08 -4.95 10.90
CA PRO A 37 8.76 -5.29 10.34
C PRO A 37 7.96 -4.10 9.81
N LYS A 38 8.30 -2.87 10.23
CA LYS A 38 7.69 -1.64 9.75
C LYS A 38 8.34 -1.12 8.46
N ALA A 39 9.56 -1.54 8.14
CA ALA A 39 10.26 -1.11 6.93
C ALA A 39 9.61 -1.67 5.68
N LYS A 40 9.56 -0.82 4.63
CA LYS A 40 9.00 -1.14 3.32
C LYS A 40 10.01 -0.85 2.23
N PHE A 41 10.03 -1.71 1.21
CA PHE A 41 10.92 -1.64 0.05
C PHE A 41 10.08 -1.77 -1.21
N GLY A 42 10.20 -0.84 -2.14
CA GLY A 42 9.40 -0.86 -3.37
C GLY A 42 9.59 0.37 -4.24
N LEU A 43 9.01 0.33 -5.43
CA LEU A 43 9.00 1.41 -6.41
C LEU A 43 7.54 1.82 -6.67
N PRO A 44 6.92 2.66 -5.80
CA PRO A 44 5.50 2.97 -5.83
C PRO A 44 5.13 4.16 -6.73
N GLU A 45 6.04 4.65 -7.59
CA GLU A 45 5.87 5.83 -8.44
C GLU A 45 4.59 5.76 -9.28
N VAL A 46 4.17 4.58 -9.69
CA VAL A 46 2.94 4.33 -10.46
C VAL A 46 1.68 4.82 -9.73
N LYS A 47 1.68 4.83 -8.40
CA LYS A 47 0.58 5.37 -7.57
C LYS A 47 0.42 6.89 -7.72
N LEU A 48 1.42 7.57 -8.24
CA LEU A 48 1.43 9.00 -8.56
C LEU A 48 1.39 9.27 -10.07
N GLY A 49 1.13 8.23 -10.89
CA GLY A 49 1.09 8.36 -12.33
C GLY A 49 2.47 8.53 -12.99
N LEU A 50 3.53 8.10 -12.30
CA LEU A 50 4.92 8.13 -12.78
C LEU A 50 5.50 6.72 -12.89
N LEU A 51 6.66 6.60 -13.50
CA LEU A 51 7.50 5.41 -13.44
C LEU A 51 8.73 5.67 -12.56
N PRO A 52 9.43 4.62 -12.07
CA PRO A 52 10.74 4.76 -11.44
C PRO A 52 11.75 5.35 -12.42
N GLY A 53 12.10 6.63 -12.25
CA GLY A 53 12.89 7.41 -13.21
C GLY A 53 14.36 7.63 -12.80
N GLY A 54 14.82 6.96 -11.73
CA GLY A 54 16.23 6.96 -11.30
C GLY A 54 16.97 5.67 -11.66
N GLY A 55 16.52 4.96 -12.70
CA GLY A 55 17.08 3.71 -13.17
C GLY A 55 16.36 2.45 -12.66
N GLY A 56 15.21 2.62 -11.99
CA GLY A 56 14.47 1.51 -11.41
C GLY A 56 13.91 0.55 -12.43
N THR A 57 13.39 1.05 -13.57
CA THR A 57 12.89 0.20 -14.66
C THR A 57 14.01 -0.55 -15.38
N GLN A 58 15.27 -0.16 -15.17
CA GLN A 58 16.42 -0.79 -15.77
C GLN A 58 17.14 -1.72 -14.80
N ARG A 59 17.36 -1.28 -13.54
CA ARG A 59 18.11 -2.08 -12.55
C ARG A 59 17.30 -3.22 -11.98
N LEU A 60 16.03 -2.99 -11.66
CA LEU A 60 15.21 -4.01 -11.03
C LEU A 60 15.02 -5.25 -11.92
N PRO A 61 14.69 -5.12 -13.24
CA PRO A 61 14.59 -6.26 -14.14
C PRO A 61 15.95 -6.98 -14.36
N ARG A 62 17.06 -6.24 -14.35
CA ARG A 62 18.40 -6.83 -14.46
C ARG A 62 18.79 -7.60 -13.21
N LEU A 63 18.22 -7.26 -12.06
CA LEU A 63 18.51 -7.90 -10.79
C LEU A 63 17.64 -9.14 -10.54
N ILE A 64 16.33 -9.06 -10.78
CA ILE A 64 15.36 -10.12 -10.40
C ILE A 64 14.56 -10.69 -11.59
N GLY A 65 14.86 -10.25 -12.79
CA GLY A 65 14.16 -10.65 -14.02
C GLY A 65 12.90 -9.81 -14.33
N ILE A 66 12.53 -9.80 -15.62
CA ILE A 66 11.41 -9.01 -16.14
C ILE A 66 10.09 -9.44 -15.48
N GLN A 67 9.82 -10.75 -15.44
CA GLN A 67 8.55 -11.27 -14.93
C GLN A 67 8.31 -10.95 -13.45
N ASN A 68 9.36 -10.96 -12.63
CA ASN A 68 9.27 -10.67 -11.20
C ASN A 68 9.21 -9.15 -10.91
N SER A 69 9.85 -8.33 -11.75
CA SER A 69 9.95 -6.89 -11.55
C SER A 69 8.70 -6.13 -12.00
N LEU A 70 8.07 -6.51 -13.12
CA LEU A 70 6.91 -5.83 -13.67
C LEU A 70 5.75 -5.66 -12.66
N PRO A 71 5.27 -6.71 -11.95
CA PRO A 71 4.18 -6.54 -10.99
C PRO A 71 4.53 -5.61 -9.82
N LEU A 72 5.82 -5.56 -9.43
CA LEU A 72 6.27 -4.69 -8.34
C LEU A 72 6.19 -3.22 -8.73
N MET A 73 6.58 -2.88 -9.97
CA MET A 73 6.57 -1.50 -10.47
C MET A 73 5.18 -1.08 -10.98
N MET A 74 4.49 -1.94 -11.75
CA MET A 74 3.20 -1.60 -12.36
C MET A 74 2.04 -1.52 -11.35
N GLU A 75 2.16 -2.17 -10.19
CA GLU A 75 1.18 -2.11 -9.10
C GLU A 75 1.70 -1.30 -7.90
N GLY A 76 2.96 -0.86 -7.93
CA GLY A 76 3.59 -0.14 -6.83
C GLY A 76 3.61 -0.92 -5.52
N LYS A 77 3.89 -2.23 -5.59
CA LYS A 77 3.92 -3.11 -4.42
C LYS A 77 5.08 -2.79 -3.49
N GLU A 78 4.78 -2.83 -2.20
CA GLU A 78 5.74 -2.62 -1.12
C GLU A 78 5.98 -3.96 -0.41
N LEU A 79 7.24 -4.31 -0.24
CA LEU A 79 7.67 -5.56 0.37
C LEU A 79 8.23 -5.29 1.78
N SER A 80 8.02 -6.24 2.71
CA SER A 80 8.80 -6.27 3.97
C SER A 80 10.26 -6.62 3.68
N ALA A 81 11.15 -6.40 4.64
CA ALA A 81 12.57 -6.73 4.52
C ALA A 81 12.80 -8.20 4.12
N GLU A 82 12.10 -9.13 4.75
CA GLU A 82 12.18 -10.57 4.44
C GLU A 82 11.71 -10.90 3.02
N LYS A 83 10.59 -10.31 2.58
CA LYS A 83 10.09 -10.52 1.22
C LYS A 83 11.00 -9.88 0.18
N ALA A 84 11.57 -8.72 0.46
CA ALA A 84 12.52 -8.06 -0.41
C ALA A 84 13.83 -8.86 -0.54
N LYS A 85 14.31 -9.50 0.54
CA LYS A 85 15.41 -10.46 0.50
C LYS A 85 15.04 -11.70 -0.32
N GLY A 86 13.88 -12.30 -0.05
CA GLY A 86 13.39 -13.46 -0.81
C GLY A 86 13.22 -13.20 -2.30
N ALA A 87 12.89 -11.97 -2.68
CA ALA A 87 12.80 -11.53 -4.08
C ALA A 87 14.18 -11.18 -4.71
N GLY A 88 15.27 -11.15 -3.94
CA GLY A 88 16.60 -10.78 -4.43
C GLY A 88 16.85 -9.27 -4.52
N ILE A 89 15.96 -8.44 -4.03
CA ILE A 89 16.13 -6.97 -3.98
C ILE A 89 17.12 -6.59 -2.90
N ILE A 90 17.02 -7.19 -1.73
CA ILE A 90 17.93 -7.05 -0.60
C ILE A 90 18.83 -8.30 -0.55
N ASN A 91 20.12 -8.10 -0.36
CA ASN A 91 21.11 -9.20 -0.33
C ASN A 91 21.19 -9.86 1.05
N ALA A 92 21.18 -9.07 2.13
CA ALA A 92 21.30 -9.58 3.50
C ALA A 92 20.35 -8.83 4.46
N LEU A 93 19.97 -9.52 5.54
CA LEU A 93 19.27 -8.91 6.66
C LEU A 93 20.18 -8.89 7.88
N ALA A 94 20.12 -7.77 8.60
CA ALA A 94 20.82 -7.55 9.86
C ALA A 94 19.82 -7.50 11.02
N SER A 95 20.27 -7.87 12.22
CA SER A 95 19.46 -7.80 13.44
C SER A 95 19.21 -6.36 13.91
N ASP A 96 20.20 -5.50 13.73
CA ASP A 96 20.20 -4.11 14.16
C ASP A 96 21.15 -3.25 13.31
N ASN A 97 21.32 -1.97 13.67
CA ASN A 97 22.18 -1.04 12.93
C ASN A 97 23.66 -1.40 13.02
N ASP A 98 24.13 -1.91 14.15
CA ASP A 98 25.55 -2.25 14.32
C ASP A 98 25.92 -3.48 13.50
N ASP A 99 25.09 -4.50 13.52
CA ASP A 99 25.23 -5.69 12.66
C ASP A 99 25.14 -5.30 11.17
N MET A 100 24.21 -4.43 10.79
CA MET A 100 24.10 -3.92 9.42
C MET A 100 25.41 -3.24 8.96
N MET A 101 25.94 -2.35 9.77
CA MET A 101 27.18 -1.64 9.46
C MET A 101 28.40 -2.57 9.44
N LYS A 102 28.43 -3.58 10.30
CA LYS A 102 29.45 -4.63 10.31
C LYS A 102 29.41 -5.42 8.99
N GLN A 103 28.25 -5.95 8.63
CA GLN A 103 28.06 -6.72 7.39
C GLN A 103 28.44 -5.89 6.15
N ALA A 104 28.05 -4.60 6.11
CA ALA A 104 28.39 -3.69 5.01
C ALA A 104 29.90 -3.50 4.85
N ARG A 105 30.63 -3.28 5.96
CA ARG A 105 32.09 -3.12 5.96
C ARG A 105 32.81 -4.43 5.54
N GLU A 106 32.40 -5.54 6.13
CA GLU A 106 32.98 -6.87 5.80
C GLU A 106 32.79 -7.18 4.32
N TRP A 107 31.60 -6.87 3.77
CA TRP A 107 31.36 -7.10 2.36
C TRP A 107 32.25 -6.21 1.47
N CYS A 108 32.41 -4.93 1.79
CA CYS A 108 33.30 -4.04 1.05
C CYS A 108 34.76 -4.52 1.07
N GLN A 109 35.23 -5.00 2.22
CA GLN A 109 36.59 -5.53 2.36
C GLN A 109 36.81 -6.83 1.53
N ALA A 110 35.80 -7.69 1.51
CA ALA A 110 35.84 -8.94 0.76
C ALA A 110 35.70 -8.74 -0.76
N ASN A 111 35.12 -7.61 -1.20
CA ASN A 111 34.82 -7.35 -2.61
C ASN A 111 35.43 -6.03 -3.13
N PRO A 112 36.77 -5.84 -3.08
CA PRO A 112 37.42 -4.56 -3.41
C PRO A 112 37.26 -4.15 -4.88
N LYS A 113 36.88 -5.08 -5.76
CA LYS A 113 36.67 -4.89 -7.20
C LYS A 113 35.21 -5.18 -7.60
N ALA A 114 34.27 -4.87 -6.72
CA ALA A 114 32.85 -5.09 -7.01
C ALA A 114 32.41 -4.30 -8.25
N THR A 115 31.62 -4.94 -9.08
CA THR A 115 30.95 -4.37 -10.25
C THR A 115 29.47 -4.73 -10.23
N ALA A 116 28.64 -3.92 -10.86
CA ALA A 116 27.23 -4.26 -11.00
C ALA A 116 27.07 -5.51 -11.89
N PRO A 117 26.07 -6.37 -11.65
CA PRO A 117 25.89 -7.59 -12.43
C PRO A 117 25.78 -7.34 -13.94
N TRP A 118 25.13 -6.25 -14.33
CA TRP A 118 24.92 -5.88 -15.74
C TRP A 118 26.15 -5.28 -16.43
N ASP A 119 27.19 -4.91 -15.67
CA ASP A 119 28.48 -4.47 -16.22
C ASP A 119 29.42 -5.63 -16.47
N ALA A 120 29.08 -6.82 -15.98
CA ALA A 120 29.86 -8.02 -16.20
C ALA A 120 29.75 -8.49 -17.67
N LYS A 121 30.89 -8.88 -18.26
CA LYS A 121 30.93 -9.42 -19.62
C LYS A 121 30.03 -10.66 -19.72
N GLY A 122 29.09 -10.63 -20.68
CA GLY A 122 28.17 -11.74 -20.92
C GLY A 122 26.99 -11.80 -19.96
N PHE A 123 26.64 -10.68 -19.32
CA PHE A 123 25.45 -10.57 -18.49
C PHE A 123 24.21 -11.10 -19.21
N LYS A 124 23.38 -11.83 -18.49
CA LYS A 124 22.08 -12.30 -18.96
C LYS A 124 21.01 -11.97 -17.92
N TYR A 125 19.87 -11.49 -18.38
CA TYR A 125 18.73 -11.26 -17.49
C TYR A 125 18.30 -12.55 -16.78
N PRO A 126 18.02 -12.51 -15.48
CA PRO A 126 17.38 -13.62 -14.80
C PRO A 126 16.04 -13.97 -15.48
N GLY A 127 15.87 -15.20 -15.93
CA GLY A 127 14.68 -15.63 -16.69
C GLY A 127 14.64 -15.20 -18.16
N GLY A 128 15.64 -14.45 -18.65
CA GLY A 128 15.76 -14.00 -20.05
C GLY A 128 15.33 -12.53 -20.26
N ASP A 129 15.78 -11.98 -21.38
CA ASP A 129 15.36 -10.65 -21.89
C ASP A 129 14.01 -10.73 -22.61
N ALA A 130 13.57 -9.62 -23.23
CA ALA A 130 12.28 -9.54 -23.94
C ALA A 130 12.22 -10.43 -25.21
N LYS A 131 13.34 -10.98 -25.69
CA LYS A 131 13.38 -11.93 -26.82
C LYS A 131 13.33 -13.39 -26.36
N HIS A 132 13.52 -13.65 -25.06
CA HIS A 132 13.50 -15.00 -24.54
C HIS A 132 12.10 -15.63 -24.63
N PRO A 133 11.93 -16.87 -25.13
CA PRO A 133 10.60 -17.46 -25.38
C PRO A 133 9.65 -17.41 -24.19
N ALA A 134 10.12 -17.68 -22.98
CA ALA A 134 9.29 -17.63 -21.76
C ALA A 134 8.84 -16.21 -21.42
N VAL A 135 9.63 -15.19 -21.72
CA VAL A 135 9.28 -13.79 -21.50
C VAL A 135 8.32 -13.29 -22.57
N VAL A 136 8.56 -13.66 -23.84
CA VAL A 136 7.68 -13.31 -24.98
C VAL A 136 6.25 -13.76 -24.74
N GLN A 137 6.03 -14.96 -24.21
CA GLN A 137 4.68 -15.44 -23.89
C GLN A 137 3.95 -14.55 -22.89
N VAL A 138 4.65 -14.08 -21.85
CA VAL A 138 4.08 -13.17 -20.84
C VAL A 138 3.83 -11.78 -21.44
N LEU A 139 4.77 -11.26 -22.21
CA LEU A 139 4.67 -9.94 -22.84
C LEU A 139 3.57 -9.89 -23.90
N ALA A 140 3.26 -10.99 -24.58
CA ALA A 140 2.18 -11.04 -25.58
C ALA A 140 0.79 -10.74 -24.99
N ILE A 141 0.56 -11.12 -23.73
CA ILE A 141 -0.73 -10.91 -23.04
C ILE A 141 -0.71 -9.72 -22.08
N ALA A 142 0.47 -9.25 -21.67
CA ALA A 142 0.61 -8.19 -20.68
C ALA A 142 -0.15 -6.89 -21.02
N PRO A 143 -0.11 -6.36 -22.27
CA PRO A 143 -0.85 -5.16 -22.63
C PRO A 143 -2.37 -5.32 -22.48
N SER A 144 -2.92 -6.46 -22.87
CA SER A 144 -4.35 -6.74 -22.75
C SER A 144 -4.78 -6.82 -21.28
N MET A 145 -4.02 -7.55 -20.45
CA MET A 145 -4.28 -7.63 -19.01
C MET A 145 -4.15 -6.27 -18.33
N LEU A 146 -3.18 -5.47 -18.75
CA LEU A 146 -2.97 -4.13 -18.23
C LEU A 146 -4.15 -3.23 -18.57
N ARG A 147 -4.56 -3.22 -19.83
CA ARG A 147 -5.72 -2.45 -20.28
C ARG A 147 -7.02 -2.86 -19.58
N ASP A 148 -7.20 -4.15 -19.32
CA ASP A 148 -8.37 -4.61 -18.55
C ASP A 148 -8.36 -4.08 -17.12
N LYS A 149 -7.21 -4.03 -16.46
CA LYS A 149 -7.06 -3.48 -15.10
C LYS A 149 -7.19 -1.96 -15.06
N THR A 150 -6.59 -1.25 -15.99
CA THR A 150 -6.48 0.22 -15.99
C THR A 150 -7.60 0.91 -16.75
N LYS A 151 -8.33 0.17 -17.58
CA LYS A 151 -9.32 0.67 -18.55
C LYS A 151 -8.73 1.74 -19.49
N GLY A 152 -7.40 1.77 -19.63
CA GLY A 152 -6.68 2.76 -20.42
C GLY A 152 -6.58 4.16 -19.80
N ASN A 153 -6.92 4.30 -18.51
CA ASN A 153 -6.94 5.61 -17.85
C ASN A 153 -5.61 5.99 -17.21
N PHE A 154 -4.66 5.04 -17.10
CA PHE A 154 -3.39 5.23 -16.40
C PHE A 154 -2.22 4.92 -17.33
N PRO A 155 -1.56 5.93 -17.92
CA PRO A 155 -0.44 5.71 -18.84
C PRO A 155 0.83 5.17 -18.16
N ALA A 156 1.04 5.44 -16.86
CA ALA A 156 2.26 5.05 -16.18
C ALA A 156 2.55 3.54 -16.21
N PRO A 157 1.61 2.62 -15.96
CA PRO A 157 1.86 1.18 -16.09
C PRO A 157 2.23 0.76 -17.53
N GLU A 158 1.67 1.41 -18.56
CA GLU A 158 2.00 1.14 -19.95
C GLU A 158 3.44 1.59 -20.26
N ASN A 159 3.82 2.79 -19.80
CA ASN A 159 5.17 3.32 -19.96
C ASN A 159 6.22 2.50 -19.16
N ILE A 160 5.86 1.97 -17.98
CA ILE A 160 6.73 1.04 -17.23
C ILE A 160 6.97 -0.23 -18.05
N LEU A 161 5.92 -0.83 -18.60
CA LEU A 161 6.03 -2.04 -19.42
C LEU A 161 6.93 -1.78 -20.64
N ALA A 162 6.68 -0.69 -21.38
CA ALA A 162 7.45 -0.31 -22.55
C ALA A 162 8.92 -0.04 -22.21
N SER A 163 9.19 0.73 -21.15
CA SER A 163 10.55 1.04 -20.69
C SER A 163 11.35 -0.22 -20.32
N VAL A 164 10.72 -1.18 -19.63
CA VAL A 164 11.35 -2.46 -19.28
C VAL A 164 11.65 -3.30 -20.52
N VAL A 165 10.67 -3.40 -21.43
CA VAL A 165 10.81 -4.21 -22.66
C VAL A 165 11.92 -3.65 -23.55
N GLU A 166 11.83 -2.38 -23.91
CA GLU A 166 12.81 -1.71 -24.79
C GLU A 166 14.19 -1.66 -24.16
N GLY A 167 14.27 -1.30 -22.88
CA GLY A 167 15.52 -1.24 -22.13
C GLY A 167 16.21 -2.61 -21.95
N SER A 168 15.44 -3.72 -22.06
CA SER A 168 16.02 -5.05 -22.00
C SER A 168 16.71 -5.50 -23.31
N LEU A 169 16.46 -4.78 -24.40
CA LEU A 169 16.97 -5.09 -25.74
C LEU A 169 18.22 -4.27 -26.09
N VAL A 170 18.64 -3.37 -25.23
CA VAL A 170 19.77 -2.45 -25.44
C VAL A 170 20.74 -2.53 -24.26
N ASP A 171 21.92 -1.89 -24.40
CA ASP A 171 22.86 -1.74 -23.29
C ASP A 171 22.26 -0.91 -22.14
N PHE A 172 22.96 -0.91 -21.01
CA PHE A 172 22.43 -0.30 -19.79
C PHE A 172 22.25 1.22 -19.90
N ASP A 173 23.22 1.93 -20.47
CA ASP A 173 23.16 3.39 -20.60
C ASP A 173 22.06 3.82 -21.58
N THR A 174 21.95 3.15 -22.72
CA THR A 174 20.82 3.34 -23.66
C THR A 174 19.48 3.02 -23.00
N GLY A 175 19.43 2.00 -22.13
CA GLY A 175 18.24 1.67 -21.34
C GLY A 175 17.83 2.80 -20.39
N LEU A 176 18.78 3.49 -19.78
CA LEU A 176 18.50 4.69 -18.95
C LEU A 176 17.93 5.85 -19.79
N ASP A 177 18.40 6.03 -21.03
CA ASP A 177 17.83 7.02 -21.94
C ASP A 177 16.40 6.67 -22.37
N VAL A 178 16.11 5.38 -22.56
CA VAL A 178 14.73 4.89 -22.79
C VAL A 178 13.84 5.22 -21.60
N GLU A 179 14.29 4.89 -20.39
CA GLU A 179 13.55 5.21 -19.15
C GLU A 179 13.27 6.71 -19.04
N ALA A 180 14.29 7.55 -19.28
CA ALA A 180 14.18 9.01 -19.18
C ALA A 180 13.13 9.59 -20.15
N ARG A 181 13.01 9.04 -21.38
CA ARG A 181 11.99 9.48 -22.35
C ARG A 181 10.58 9.15 -21.87
N TYR A 182 10.35 7.93 -21.42
CA TYR A 182 9.05 7.51 -20.86
C TYR A 182 8.71 8.26 -19.57
N PHE A 183 9.72 8.57 -18.74
CA PHE A 183 9.53 9.39 -17.54
C PHE A 183 9.13 10.82 -17.90
N ALA A 184 9.79 11.45 -18.87
CA ALA A 184 9.47 12.80 -19.33
C ALA A 184 8.03 12.91 -19.87
N ASP A 185 7.57 11.91 -20.64
CA ASP A 185 6.18 11.83 -21.11
C ASP A 185 5.17 11.83 -19.95
N LEU A 186 5.44 11.04 -18.91
CA LEU A 186 4.58 10.97 -17.72
C LEU A 186 4.60 12.26 -16.89
N VAL A 187 5.76 12.86 -16.67
CA VAL A 187 5.91 14.07 -15.84
C VAL A 187 5.12 15.25 -16.42
N VAL A 188 5.08 15.39 -17.72
CA VAL A 188 4.31 16.48 -18.37
C VAL A 188 2.83 16.16 -18.51
N SER A 189 2.41 14.91 -18.29
CA SER A 189 1.04 14.47 -18.48
C SER A 189 0.07 15.09 -17.47
N GLN A 190 -1.16 15.33 -17.89
CA GLN A 190 -2.21 15.80 -16.97
C GLN A 190 -2.59 14.75 -15.94
N VAL A 191 -2.48 13.45 -16.29
CA VAL A 191 -2.82 12.35 -15.37
C VAL A 191 -1.89 12.34 -14.17
N SER A 192 -0.57 12.41 -14.37
CA SER A 192 0.39 12.45 -13.26
C SER A 192 0.20 13.69 -12.36
N LYS A 193 -0.02 14.87 -12.97
CA LYS A 193 -0.28 16.10 -12.22
C LYS A 193 -1.53 15.99 -11.35
N ASN A 194 -2.61 15.41 -11.89
CA ASN A 194 -3.84 15.18 -11.13
C ASN A 194 -3.63 14.17 -10.00
N MET A 195 -2.94 13.06 -10.27
CA MET A 195 -2.65 12.04 -9.26
C MET A 195 -1.76 12.58 -8.15
N ILE A 196 -0.69 13.31 -8.47
CA ILE A 196 0.19 13.95 -7.49
C ILE A 196 -0.58 14.97 -6.65
N ASN A 197 -1.39 15.82 -7.30
CA ASN A 197 -2.19 16.81 -6.57
C ASN A 197 -3.15 16.13 -5.59
N THR A 198 -3.89 15.11 -6.05
CA THR A 198 -4.91 14.44 -5.24
C THR A 198 -4.29 13.53 -4.16
N PHE A 199 -3.40 12.62 -4.56
CA PHE A 199 -2.92 11.55 -3.66
C PHE A 199 -1.70 11.96 -2.83
N TRP A 200 -1.01 13.05 -3.19
CA TRP A 200 0.10 13.55 -2.41
C TRP A 200 -0.26 14.85 -1.67
N TYR A 201 -0.55 15.92 -2.39
CA TYR A 201 -0.76 17.22 -1.74
C TYR A 201 -2.07 17.28 -0.96
N GLN A 202 -3.20 17.01 -1.60
CA GLN A 202 -4.51 17.14 -0.96
C GLN A 202 -4.71 16.11 0.16
N LEU A 203 -4.33 14.84 -0.08
CA LEU A 203 -4.43 13.80 0.95
C LEU A 203 -3.57 14.11 2.18
N ASN A 204 -2.34 14.62 1.98
CA ASN A 204 -1.49 15.04 3.10
C ASN A 204 -2.06 16.23 3.85
N ALA A 205 -2.64 17.22 3.15
CA ALA A 205 -3.31 18.35 3.77
C ALA A 205 -4.52 17.89 4.62
N LEU A 206 -5.35 17.01 4.07
CA LEU A 206 -6.48 16.41 4.81
C LEU A 206 -6.03 15.64 6.04
N ASN A 207 -5.00 14.80 5.90
CA ASN A 207 -4.46 14.01 7.02
C ASN A 207 -3.84 14.88 8.14
N LYS A 208 -3.32 16.07 7.80
CA LYS A 208 -2.88 17.07 8.77
C LYS A 208 -4.02 17.81 9.44
N GLY A 209 -5.24 17.71 8.90
CA GLY A 209 -6.41 18.43 9.39
C GLY A 209 -6.47 19.89 8.91
N ASP A 210 -5.81 20.22 7.78
CA ASP A 210 -5.78 21.59 7.24
C ASP A 210 -7.17 22.08 6.82
N SER A 211 -8.13 21.17 6.55
CA SER A 211 -9.53 21.47 6.25
C SER A 211 -10.40 21.70 7.49
N ARG A 212 -9.86 21.48 8.70
CA ARG A 212 -10.64 21.69 9.93
C ARG A 212 -10.91 23.17 10.16
N PRO A 213 -12.16 23.55 10.51
CA PRO A 213 -12.47 24.92 10.90
C PRO A 213 -11.57 25.40 12.05
N LYS A 214 -11.09 26.64 11.97
CA LYS A 214 -10.26 27.23 13.03
C LYS A 214 -11.10 27.44 14.30
N GLY A 215 -10.49 27.19 15.46
CA GLY A 215 -11.15 27.38 16.76
C GLY A 215 -11.91 26.16 17.27
N PHE A 216 -11.86 25.03 16.54
CA PHE A 216 -12.46 23.77 16.99
C PHE A 216 -11.37 22.73 17.22
N ASP A 217 -11.36 22.14 18.40
CA ASP A 217 -10.46 21.04 18.76
C ASP A 217 -10.84 19.74 18.03
N ARG A 218 -9.91 18.80 18.01
CA ARG A 218 -10.19 17.47 17.47
C ARG A 218 -11.10 16.73 18.45
N SER A 219 -12.30 16.35 17.99
CA SER A 219 -13.17 15.44 18.74
C SER A 219 -12.59 14.01 18.74
N GLU A 220 -12.70 13.36 19.89
CA GLU A 220 -12.37 11.94 20.07
C GLU A 220 -13.68 11.16 20.16
N VAL A 221 -13.84 10.16 19.30
CA VAL A 221 -14.98 9.25 19.33
C VAL A 221 -14.57 7.98 20.09
N LYS A 222 -15.17 7.76 21.26
CA LYS A 222 -14.96 6.59 22.11
C LYS A 222 -16.09 5.58 21.97
N LYS A 223 -17.33 6.07 21.82
CA LYS A 223 -18.52 5.26 21.66
C LYS A 223 -19.28 5.68 20.39
N LEU A 224 -19.49 4.74 19.48
CA LEU A 224 -20.14 4.95 18.19
C LEU A 224 -21.46 4.19 18.13
N GLY A 225 -22.54 4.90 17.82
CA GLY A 225 -23.81 4.31 17.44
C GLY A 225 -23.91 4.10 15.93
N ILE A 226 -24.48 3.00 15.51
CA ILE A 226 -24.73 2.70 14.08
C ILE A 226 -26.18 2.28 13.95
N LEU A 227 -26.93 2.96 13.06
CA LEU A 227 -28.30 2.63 12.71
C LEU A 227 -28.31 1.85 11.40
N GLY A 228 -28.81 0.62 11.45
CA GLY A 228 -28.79 -0.32 10.34
C GLY A 228 -27.57 -1.23 10.38
N ALA A 229 -27.81 -2.53 10.51
CA ALA A 229 -26.80 -3.59 10.56
C ALA A 229 -26.62 -4.31 9.21
N GLY A 230 -27.04 -3.66 8.11
CA GLY A 230 -26.83 -4.11 6.75
C GLY A 230 -25.35 -4.12 6.34
N MET A 231 -25.09 -4.25 5.05
CA MET A 231 -23.72 -4.35 4.52
C MET A 231 -22.81 -3.19 4.97
N MET A 232 -23.29 -1.94 4.87
CA MET A 232 -22.51 -0.76 5.25
C MET A 232 -22.35 -0.67 6.78
N GLY A 233 -23.45 -0.75 7.54
CA GLY A 233 -23.39 -0.64 9.01
C GLY A 233 -22.55 -1.75 9.66
N ALA A 234 -22.66 -2.99 9.22
CA ALA A 234 -21.82 -4.09 9.68
C ALA A 234 -20.33 -3.85 9.36
N GLY A 235 -20.02 -3.30 8.18
CA GLY A 235 -18.66 -2.93 7.79
C GLY A 235 -18.10 -1.80 8.66
N ILE A 236 -18.89 -0.75 8.90
CA ILE A 236 -18.52 0.39 9.78
C ILE A 236 -18.28 -0.12 11.21
N ALA A 237 -19.15 -1.00 11.72
CA ALA A 237 -18.99 -1.61 13.05
C ALA A 237 -17.65 -2.35 13.18
N TYR A 238 -17.29 -3.17 12.18
CA TYR A 238 -16.03 -3.90 12.19
C TYR A 238 -14.81 -2.97 12.23
N VAL A 239 -14.75 -1.97 11.34
CA VAL A 239 -13.56 -1.10 11.27
C VAL A 239 -13.43 -0.20 12.49
N SER A 240 -14.55 0.25 13.07
CA SER A 240 -14.57 1.06 14.29
C SER A 240 -14.15 0.26 15.52
N ALA A 241 -14.68 -0.95 15.70
CA ALA A 241 -14.26 -1.85 16.78
C ALA A 241 -12.78 -2.24 16.66
N LYS A 242 -12.29 -2.43 15.44
CA LYS A 242 -10.87 -2.68 15.16
C LYS A 242 -9.98 -1.48 15.50
N ALA A 243 -10.50 -0.26 15.39
CA ALA A 243 -9.81 0.96 15.81
C ALA A 243 -9.84 1.19 17.33
N GLY A 244 -10.50 0.33 18.09
CA GLY A 244 -10.59 0.41 19.55
C GLY A 244 -11.83 1.13 20.07
N ILE A 245 -12.77 1.51 19.19
CA ILE A 245 -13.99 2.24 19.52
C ILE A 245 -15.07 1.25 20.01
N GLU A 246 -15.81 1.58 21.07
CA GLU A 246 -17.02 0.86 21.47
C GLU A 246 -18.14 1.13 20.45
N VAL A 247 -18.83 0.08 20.02
CA VAL A 247 -19.84 0.17 18.96
C VAL A 247 -21.18 -0.36 19.46
N VAL A 248 -22.22 0.43 19.28
CA VAL A 248 -23.62 0.02 19.41
C VAL A 248 -24.20 -0.13 18.02
N LEU A 249 -24.45 -1.37 17.59
CA LEU A 249 -24.99 -1.70 16.28
C LEU A 249 -26.50 -1.98 16.43
N LYS A 250 -27.34 -0.97 16.08
CA LYS A 250 -28.79 -1.05 16.18
C LYS A 250 -29.42 -1.40 14.83
N ASP A 251 -30.40 -2.29 14.86
CA ASP A 251 -31.28 -2.56 13.72
C ASP A 251 -32.74 -2.64 14.19
N VAL A 252 -33.65 -2.92 13.26
CA VAL A 252 -35.12 -3.03 13.52
C VAL A 252 -35.49 -4.21 14.40
N SER A 253 -34.62 -5.22 14.50
CA SER A 253 -34.77 -6.38 15.38
C SER A 253 -33.43 -6.85 15.90
N GLN A 254 -33.45 -7.53 17.06
CA GLN A 254 -32.25 -8.14 17.63
C GLN A 254 -31.61 -9.14 16.66
N GLU A 255 -32.40 -9.93 15.95
CA GLU A 255 -31.92 -10.90 14.94
C GLU A 255 -31.14 -10.19 13.81
N ALA A 256 -31.64 -9.06 13.30
CA ALA A 256 -30.97 -8.29 12.26
C ALA A 256 -29.64 -7.69 12.78
N ALA A 257 -29.64 -7.15 14.00
CA ALA A 257 -28.45 -6.61 14.64
C ALA A 257 -27.39 -7.71 14.88
N ASP A 258 -27.80 -8.88 15.36
CA ASP A 258 -26.92 -10.04 15.58
C ASP A 258 -26.31 -10.56 14.27
N LYS A 259 -27.10 -10.58 13.19
CA LYS A 259 -26.60 -10.94 11.84
C LYS A 259 -25.54 -9.96 11.36
N GLY A 260 -25.71 -8.65 11.63
CA GLY A 260 -24.71 -7.65 11.33
C GLY A 260 -23.41 -7.85 12.14
N LYS A 261 -23.51 -8.19 13.43
CA LYS A 261 -22.34 -8.54 14.25
C LYS A 261 -21.66 -9.82 13.78
N ALA A 262 -22.40 -10.83 13.32
CA ALA A 262 -21.87 -12.08 12.79
C ALA A 262 -21.00 -11.85 11.53
N TYR A 263 -21.24 -10.78 10.77
CA TYR A 263 -20.34 -10.39 9.66
C TYR A 263 -18.92 -10.13 10.16
N SER A 264 -18.78 -9.38 11.26
CA SER A 264 -17.48 -9.11 11.90
C SER A 264 -16.81 -10.41 12.36
N GLU A 265 -17.58 -11.33 12.96
CA GLU A 265 -17.08 -12.65 13.36
C GLU A 265 -16.55 -13.44 12.16
N GLY A 266 -17.27 -13.49 11.05
CA GLY A 266 -16.85 -14.17 9.83
C GLY A 266 -15.54 -13.61 9.22
N LEU A 267 -15.31 -12.29 9.34
CA LEU A 267 -14.04 -11.67 8.92
C LEU A 267 -12.87 -12.08 9.82
N LEU A 268 -13.11 -12.14 11.12
CA LEU A 268 -12.10 -12.53 12.11
C LEU A 268 -11.74 -14.02 11.96
N ASP A 269 -12.71 -14.89 11.72
CA ASP A 269 -12.49 -16.32 11.45
C ASP A 269 -11.63 -16.56 10.21
N LYS A 270 -11.88 -15.79 9.15
CA LYS A 270 -11.02 -15.80 7.96
C LYS A 270 -9.61 -15.32 8.27
N GLY A 271 -9.49 -14.34 9.16
CA GLY A 271 -8.19 -13.83 9.66
C GLY A 271 -7.44 -14.89 10.47
N MET A 272 -8.13 -15.60 11.35
CA MET A 272 -7.57 -16.69 12.17
C MET A 272 -7.07 -17.85 11.31
N LYS A 273 -7.86 -18.31 10.34
CA LYS A 273 -7.45 -19.35 9.38
C LYS A 273 -6.18 -18.98 8.61
N ARG A 274 -5.88 -17.71 8.45
CA ARG A 274 -4.67 -17.19 7.79
C ARG A 274 -3.54 -16.83 8.76
N GLY A 275 -3.69 -17.13 10.06
CA GLY A 275 -2.70 -16.81 11.10
C GLY A 275 -2.50 -15.31 11.35
N ARG A 276 -3.48 -14.45 10.98
CA ARG A 276 -3.38 -12.99 11.11
C ARG A 276 -4.08 -12.43 12.35
N VAL A 277 -4.94 -13.21 12.97
CA VAL A 277 -5.75 -12.84 14.13
C VAL A 277 -5.67 -13.97 15.14
N THR A 278 -5.44 -13.63 16.41
CA THR A 278 -5.48 -14.59 17.53
C THR A 278 -6.91 -14.70 18.09
N ASN A 279 -7.18 -15.75 18.88
CA ASN A 279 -8.48 -15.92 19.54
C ASN A 279 -8.77 -14.74 20.49
N SER A 280 -7.79 -14.32 21.28
CA SER A 280 -7.92 -13.18 22.18
C SER A 280 -8.28 -11.88 21.43
N GLN A 281 -7.66 -11.62 20.28
CA GLN A 281 -8.00 -10.46 19.45
C GLN A 281 -9.41 -10.54 18.86
N LYS A 282 -9.89 -11.75 18.52
CA LYS A 282 -11.26 -11.97 18.07
C LYS A 282 -12.26 -11.63 19.18
N GLU A 283 -12.05 -12.19 20.37
CA GLU A 283 -12.93 -11.98 21.54
C GLU A 283 -12.96 -10.49 21.95
N GLU A 284 -11.81 -9.84 22.01
CA GLU A 284 -11.70 -8.42 22.32
C GLU A 284 -12.45 -7.54 21.34
N LEU A 285 -12.30 -7.78 20.03
CA LEU A 285 -12.98 -6.98 18.99
C LEU A 285 -14.50 -7.20 19.04
N LEU A 286 -14.97 -8.44 19.13
CA LEU A 286 -16.39 -8.75 19.20
C LEU A 286 -17.02 -8.24 20.48
N GLY A 287 -16.27 -8.18 21.60
CA GLY A 287 -16.69 -7.59 22.85
C GLY A 287 -16.97 -6.09 22.76
N ARG A 288 -16.33 -5.38 21.82
CA ARG A 288 -16.60 -3.95 21.57
C ARG A 288 -17.87 -3.70 20.77
N ILE A 289 -18.48 -4.71 20.15
CA ILE A 289 -19.70 -4.55 19.36
C ILE A 289 -20.90 -5.06 20.13
N LYS A 290 -21.77 -4.14 20.58
CA LYS A 290 -23.07 -4.43 21.16
C LYS A 290 -24.13 -4.39 20.06
N ALA A 291 -24.68 -5.55 19.70
CA ALA A 291 -25.84 -5.64 18.81
C ALA A 291 -27.14 -5.43 19.62
N THR A 292 -28.07 -4.62 19.12
CA THR A 292 -29.30 -4.27 19.83
C THR A 292 -30.42 -3.85 18.87
N ASP A 293 -31.66 -3.99 19.31
CA ASP A 293 -32.84 -3.39 18.70
C ASP A 293 -33.35 -2.16 19.46
N LYS A 294 -32.73 -1.82 20.58
CA LYS A 294 -33.16 -0.75 21.49
C LYS A 294 -32.47 0.56 21.18
N VAL A 295 -33.24 1.64 21.00
CA VAL A 295 -32.71 2.99 20.75
C VAL A 295 -32.01 3.57 21.99
N GLU A 296 -32.45 3.20 23.20
CA GLU A 296 -31.88 3.67 24.46
C GLU A 296 -30.40 3.31 24.62
N ASP A 297 -29.95 2.23 23.99
CA ASP A 297 -28.56 1.80 24.00
C ASP A 297 -27.61 2.78 23.29
N LEU A 298 -28.16 3.66 22.44
CA LEU A 298 -27.40 4.72 21.75
C LEU A 298 -27.05 5.89 22.66
N SER A 299 -27.66 5.97 23.85
CA SER A 299 -27.33 7.02 24.81
C SER A 299 -25.84 7.01 25.17
N GLY A 300 -25.23 8.20 25.25
CA GLY A 300 -23.81 8.38 25.50
C GLY A 300 -22.89 8.04 24.32
N CYS A 301 -23.43 7.88 23.10
CA CYS A 301 -22.60 7.81 21.89
C CYS A 301 -22.10 9.20 21.50
N ASP A 302 -20.79 9.31 21.24
CA ASP A 302 -20.14 10.55 20.79
C ASP A 302 -20.50 10.87 19.33
N LEU A 303 -20.69 9.82 18.54
CA LEU A 303 -21.07 9.87 17.12
C LEU A 303 -22.11 8.80 16.83
N ILE A 304 -23.11 9.12 16.04
CA ILE A 304 -24.09 8.17 15.50
C ILE A 304 -24.06 8.26 13.99
N ILE A 305 -23.88 7.10 13.33
CA ILE A 305 -23.87 7.00 11.87
C ILE A 305 -25.13 6.25 11.43
N GLU A 306 -25.96 6.90 10.62
CA GLU A 306 -27.10 6.31 9.98
C GLU A 306 -26.66 5.61 8.68
N ALA A 307 -27.00 4.32 8.57
CA ALA A 307 -26.72 3.45 7.43
C ALA A 307 -27.92 2.52 7.14
N VAL A 308 -29.13 3.05 7.29
CA VAL A 308 -30.38 2.34 6.96
C VAL A 308 -30.65 2.36 5.46
N PHE A 309 -31.71 1.70 5.02
CA PHE A 309 -32.13 1.71 3.63
C PHE A 309 -32.42 3.13 3.14
N GLU A 310 -32.13 3.41 1.85
CA GLU A 310 -32.27 4.74 1.24
C GLU A 310 -33.74 5.09 1.02
N ASP A 311 -34.40 5.48 2.11
CA ASP A 311 -35.80 5.90 2.15
C ASP A 311 -35.93 7.13 3.05
N ARG A 312 -36.54 8.21 2.54
CA ARG A 312 -36.61 9.50 3.25
C ARG A 312 -37.42 9.43 4.54
N ASP A 313 -38.55 8.74 4.52
CA ASP A 313 -39.44 8.67 5.68
C ASP A 313 -38.83 7.80 6.78
N LEU A 314 -38.17 6.69 6.37
CA LEU A 314 -37.42 5.85 7.27
C LEU A 314 -36.27 6.64 7.92
N LYS A 315 -35.46 7.34 7.12
CA LYS A 315 -34.35 8.16 7.63
C LYS A 315 -34.81 9.25 8.58
N ALA A 316 -35.90 9.96 8.25
CA ALA A 316 -36.51 10.96 9.12
C ALA A 316 -37.00 10.36 10.44
N SER A 317 -37.63 9.16 10.39
CA SER A 317 -38.12 8.48 11.59
C SER A 317 -36.98 8.05 12.52
N VAL A 318 -35.94 7.37 11.97
CA VAL A 318 -34.81 6.90 12.80
C VAL A 318 -33.96 8.05 13.33
N THR A 319 -33.84 9.14 12.57
CA THR A 319 -33.17 10.36 13.04
C THR A 319 -33.89 10.95 14.24
N LYS A 320 -35.21 11.17 14.13
CA LYS A 320 -36.03 11.71 15.21
C LYS A 320 -36.01 10.83 16.46
N GLU A 321 -36.12 9.52 16.29
CA GLU A 321 -36.01 8.55 17.38
C GLU A 321 -34.66 8.63 18.10
N THR A 322 -33.59 8.75 17.33
CA THR A 322 -32.21 8.77 17.84
C THR A 322 -31.90 10.09 18.52
N GLU A 323 -32.32 11.23 17.95
CA GLU A 323 -32.11 12.57 18.54
C GLU A 323 -32.75 12.68 19.94
N ALA A 324 -33.82 11.95 20.20
CA ALA A 324 -34.49 11.95 21.52
C ALA A 324 -33.62 11.31 22.62
N VAL A 325 -32.62 10.47 22.29
CA VAL A 325 -31.74 9.77 23.24
C VAL A 325 -30.27 10.21 23.12
N MET A 326 -29.93 11.03 22.11
CA MET A 326 -28.59 11.57 21.93
C MET A 326 -28.21 12.60 23.00
N ASP A 327 -26.93 12.60 23.36
CA ASP A 327 -26.39 13.67 24.19
C ASP A 327 -26.30 15.00 23.39
N ALA A 328 -26.39 16.11 24.07
CA ALA A 328 -26.39 17.47 23.46
C ALA A 328 -25.12 17.77 22.64
N ASN A 329 -24.02 17.11 22.95
CA ASN A 329 -22.71 17.22 22.22
C ASN A 329 -22.48 16.10 21.22
N GLY A 330 -23.40 15.15 21.08
CA GLY A 330 -23.33 14.06 20.14
C GLY A 330 -23.43 14.55 18.70
N VAL A 331 -22.73 13.88 17.79
CA VAL A 331 -22.78 14.17 16.35
C VAL A 331 -23.59 13.11 15.65
N PHE A 332 -24.55 13.53 14.81
CA PHE A 332 -25.30 12.64 13.93
C PHE A 332 -24.80 12.79 12.49
N ALA A 333 -24.48 11.66 11.86
CA ALA A 333 -24.02 11.60 10.47
C ALA A 333 -24.90 10.63 9.68
N SER A 334 -25.30 11.02 8.48
CA SER A 334 -26.02 10.17 7.53
C SER A 334 -25.06 9.67 6.42
N ASN A 335 -25.16 8.41 6.10
CA ASN A 335 -24.36 7.78 5.02
C ASN A 335 -25.18 7.79 3.72
#